data_658c115987fa2e243b8bb0bb1769252f
#
_entry.id   658c115987fa2e243b8bb0bb1769252f
#
_cell.length_a   1.000
_cell.length_b   1.000
_cell.length_c   1.000
_cell.angle_alpha   90.00
_cell.angle_beta   90.00
_cell.angle_gamma   90.00
#
_symmetry.space_group_name_H-M   'P 1'
#
loop_
_entity.id
_entity.type
_entity.pdbx_description
1 polymer ?
#
loop_
_entity_poly.entity_id
_entity_poly.type
_entity_poly.pdbx_seq_one_letter_code
_entity_poly.pdbx_strand_id
1 'polypeptide(L)'
;SWVEAAQGCDSLLHVASPVPVVQPEDENDVIIPAKTGTLNVLKAATANGIKRVVVTSSVAAVMSGSRDSGTFTDQDWTDLTRTDLSPYVKSKTVAERAAWDYAQANNLELVTVNPALVLGPALEADYGSSLEALYLLMTGAYPILPKLGFEIVDVRDVAVLHRLALERPEAAGQRYMCANGFRWFVDIAKTVKGQHPQLKVPTSQMPNWIASIAGIFLKEIKQFLPDLGRIKKIDNTPALSIGWQPRDADTAIRDGARSLVDLKIV
;
A
#
# COMPACT_ATOMS: atom_id res chain seq x y z
N SER A 1 6.53 -27.80 1.58
CA SER A 1 6.22 -26.87 2.70
C SER A 1 6.98 -25.57 2.56
N TRP A 2 6.62 -24.52 3.30
CA TRP A 2 7.37 -23.27 3.32
C TRP A 2 8.81 -23.45 3.80
N VAL A 3 9.03 -24.38 4.73
CA VAL A 3 10.37 -24.71 5.25
C VAL A 3 11.26 -25.30 4.15
N GLU A 4 10.76 -26.21 3.35
CA GLU A 4 11.48 -26.78 2.21
C GLU A 4 11.78 -25.72 1.14
N ALA A 5 10.80 -24.86 0.83
CA ALA A 5 10.96 -23.80 -0.15
C ALA A 5 12.04 -22.75 0.24
N ALA A 6 12.24 -22.53 1.54
CA ALA A 6 13.25 -21.61 2.06
C ALA A 6 14.64 -22.25 2.29
N GLN A 7 14.79 -23.54 2.01
CA GLN A 7 16.06 -24.25 2.23
C GLN A 7 17.18 -23.69 1.34
N GLY A 8 18.33 -23.40 1.94
CA GLY A 8 19.48 -22.86 1.24
C GLY A 8 19.40 -21.38 0.88
N CYS A 9 18.37 -20.64 1.36
CA CYS A 9 18.30 -19.21 1.19
C CYS A 9 19.03 -18.48 2.34
N ASP A 10 19.74 -17.39 2.01
CA ASP A 10 20.43 -16.55 2.99
C ASP A 10 19.55 -15.49 3.61
N SER A 11 18.48 -15.10 2.89
CA SER A 11 17.54 -14.04 3.25
C SER A 11 16.18 -14.28 2.63
N LEU A 12 15.15 -13.57 3.11
CA LEU A 12 13.79 -13.79 2.67
C LEU A 12 13.04 -12.47 2.45
N LEU A 13 12.37 -12.35 1.29
CA LEU A 13 11.41 -11.29 0.98
C LEU A 13 9.99 -11.88 1.00
N HIS A 14 9.15 -11.39 1.90
CA HIS A 14 7.73 -11.76 1.95
C HIS A 14 6.87 -10.63 1.39
N VAL A 15 6.56 -10.72 0.11
CA VAL A 15 5.79 -9.69 -0.62
C VAL A 15 4.30 -10.04 -0.67
N ALA A 16 3.98 -11.32 -0.77
CA ALA A 16 2.61 -11.79 -0.96
C ALA A 16 1.72 -11.56 0.27
N SER A 17 0.53 -11.01 0.03
CA SER A 17 -0.52 -10.85 1.05
C SER A 17 -1.86 -10.70 0.34
N PRO A 18 -2.98 -11.11 0.92
CA PRO A 18 -4.30 -10.84 0.35
C PRO A 18 -4.55 -9.33 0.19
N VAL A 19 -4.92 -8.92 -1.01
CA VAL A 19 -5.33 -7.54 -1.33
C VAL A 19 -6.66 -7.62 -2.10
N PRO A 20 -7.80 -7.70 -1.39
CA PRO A 20 -9.09 -7.86 -2.06
C PRO A 20 -9.48 -6.57 -2.78
N VAL A 21 -9.89 -6.65 -4.04
CA VAL A 21 -10.49 -5.55 -4.80
C VAL A 21 -11.84 -5.15 -4.20
N VAL A 22 -12.62 -6.15 -3.81
CA VAL A 22 -13.89 -5.97 -3.09
C VAL A 22 -13.71 -6.49 -1.67
N GLN A 23 -14.05 -5.66 -0.68
CA GLN A 23 -13.93 -6.05 0.72
C GLN A 23 -14.89 -7.22 1.03
N PRO A 24 -14.41 -8.29 1.69
CA PRO A 24 -15.25 -9.42 2.05
C PRO A 24 -16.28 -9.05 3.14
N GLU A 25 -17.35 -9.82 3.24
CA GLU A 25 -18.35 -9.65 4.32
C GLU A 25 -17.80 -10.13 5.67
N ASP A 26 -17.08 -11.26 5.68
CA ASP A 26 -16.34 -11.71 6.86
C ASP A 26 -14.88 -11.17 6.78
N GLU A 27 -14.54 -10.32 7.72
CA GLU A 27 -13.16 -9.76 7.79
C GLU A 27 -12.08 -10.83 8.00
N ASN A 28 -12.45 -11.99 8.54
CA ASN A 28 -11.54 -13.12 8.75
C ASN A 28 -11.05 -13.74 7.45
N ASP A 29 -11.79 -13.58 6.33
CA ASP A 29 -11.37 -14.04 5.01
C ASP A 29 -10.08 -13.38 4.51
N VAL A 30 -9.73 -12.22 5.05
CA VAL A 30 -8.45 -11.54 4.76
C VAL A 30 -7.51 -11.52 5.96
N ILE A 31 -8.02 -11.38 7.19
CA ILE A 31 -7.19 -11.27 8.40
C ILE A 31 -6.45 -12.58 8.66
N ILE A 32 -7.16 -13.72 8.63
CA ILE A 32 -6.56 -15.03 8.92
C ILE A 32 -5.46 -15.38 7.91
N PRO A 33 -5.71 -15.36 6.58
CA PRO A 33 -4.65 -15.69 5.62
C PRO A 33 -3.48 -14.69 5.64
N ALA A 34 -3.72 -13.39 5.85
CA ALA A 34 -2.65 -12.41 5.97
C ALA A 34 -1.72 -12.70 7.15
N LYS A 35 -2.30 -12.91 8.34
CA LYS A 35 -1.55 -13.24 9.56
C LYS A 35 -0.85 -14.60 9.45
N THR A 36 -1.59 -15.64 9.05
CA THR A 36 -1.07 -17.01 9.01
C THR A 36 0.01 -17.16 7.94
N GLY A 37 -0.21 -16.57 6.76
CA GLY A 37 0.77 -16.55 5.67
C GLY A 37 2.08 -15.91 6.11
N THR A 38 2.02 -14.72 6.73
CA THR A 38 3.19 -14.03 7.27
C THR A 38 3.91 -14.88 8.31
N LEU A 39 3.20 -15.43 9.30
CA LEU A 39 3.82 -16.27 10.33
C LEU A 39 4.41 -17.56 9.78
N ASN A 40 3.82 -18.18 8.75
CA ASN A 40 4.36 -19.39 8.14
C ASN A 40 5.71 -19.11 7.45
N VAL A 41 5.82 -17.97 6.79
CA VAL A 41 7.06 -17.54 6.15
C VAL A 41 8.14 -17.23 7.19
N LEU A 42 7.81 -16.53 8.27
CA LEU A 42 8.76 -16.24 9.37
C LEU A 42 9.23 -17.54 10.07
N LYS A 43 8.33 -18.49 10.31
CA LYS A 43 8.67 -19.81 10.83
C LYS A 43 9.63 -20.58 9.91
N ALA A 44 9.41 -20.50 8.59
CA ALA A 44 10.28 -21.10 7.62
C ALA A 44 11.68 -20.46 7.61
N ALA A 45 11.78 -19.15 7.75
CA ALA A 45 13.03 -18.43 7.89
C ALA A 45 13.79 -18.89 9.14
N THR A 46 13.13 -18.93 10.31
CA THR A 46 13.74 -19.39 11.57
C THR A 46 14.22 -20.84 11.48
N ALA A 47 13.41 -21.73 10.92
CA ALA A 47 13.74 -23.15 10.76
C ALA A 47 14.96 -23.40 9.87
N ASN A 48 15.23 -22.49 8.92
CA ASN A 48 16.39 -22.55 8.02
C ASN A 48 17.57 -21.66 8.47
N GLY A 49 17.51 -21.04 9.64
CA GLY A 49 18.57 -20.16 10.14
C GLY A 49 18.73 -18.85 9.38
N ILE A 50 17.73 -18.45 8.59
CA ILE A 50 17.68 -17.18 7.87
C ILE A 50 17.50 -16.06 8.89
N LYS A 51 18.44 -15.13 8.97
CA LYS A 51 18.43 -14.05 9.96
C LYS A 51 17.63 -12.83 9.49
N ARG A 52 17.82 -12.41 8.23
CA ARG A 52 17.20 -11.20 7.67
C ARG A 52 15.93 -11.55 6.89
N VAL A 53 14.81 -10.97 7.33
CA VAL A 53 13.52 -11.07 6.62
C VAL A 53 12.96 -9.67 6.39
N VAL A 54 12.57 -9.38 5.15
CA VAL A 54 11.85 -8.15 4.79
C VAL A 54 10.40 -8.50 4.44
N VAL A 55 9.46 -7.88 5.14
CA VAL A 55 8.03 -8.08 4.94
C VAL A 55 7.41 -6.85 4.30
N THR A 56 6.66 -7.03 3.23
CA THR A 56 5.81 -5.98 2.64
C THR A 56 4.54 -5.83 3.46
N SER A 57 4.48 -4.78 4.26
CA SER A 57 3.27 -4.35 4.97
C SER A 57 2.50 -3.32 4.14
N SER A 58 2.01 -2.26 4.75
CA SER A 58 1.31 -1.14 4.10
C SER A 58 1.23 0.05 5.06
N VAL A 59 1.13 1.28 4.51
CA VAL A 59 0.72 2.46 5.30
C VAL A 59 -0.67 2.29 5.93
N ALA A 60 -1.47 1.34 5.47
CA ALA A 60 -2.73 0.95 6.10
C ALA A 60 -2.56 0.48 7.56
N ALA A 61 -1.40 -0.09 7.92
CA ALA A 61 -1.06 -0.44 9.29
C ALA A 61 -0.67 0.76 10.16
N VAL A 62 -0.61 1.96 9.58
CA VAL A 62 -0.05 3.17 10.20
C VAL A 62 -1.06 4.31 10.28
N MET A 63 -1.80 4.58 9.21
CA MET A 63 -2.53 5.85 8.99
C MET A 63 -3.92 5.93 9.61
N SER A 64 -4.38 4.97 10.39
CA SER A 64 -5.72 4.98 11.03
C SER A 64 -5.60 4.86 12.55
N GLY A 65 -4.67 5.62 13.14
CA GLY A 65 -4.41 5.66 14.58
C GLY A 65 -5.24 6.71 15.32
N SER A 66 -4.60 7.40 16.25
CA SER A 66 -5.22 8.40 17.13
C SER A 66 -5.61 9.70 16.43
N ARG A 67 -5.13 9.95 15.22
CA ARG A 67 -5.42 11.15 14.41
C ARG A 67 -5.91 10.80 13.02
N ASP A 68 -6.73 11.66 12.48
CA ASP A 68 -7.36 11.48 11.16
C ASP A 68 -6.65 12.25 10.03
N SER A 69 -5.71 13.12 10.37
CA SER A 69 -4.93 13.95 9.44
C SER A 69 -3.57 14.27 10.03
N GLY A 70 -2.63 14.70 9.18
CA GLY A 70 -1.27 15.08 9.60
C GLY A 70 -0.20 14.18 9.00
N THR A 71 1.01 14.24 9.56
CA THR A 71 2.14 13.42 9.13
C THR A 71 2.25 12.19 10.03
N PHE A 72 2.29 11.02 9.44
CA PHE A 72 2.46 9.72 10.09
C PHE A 72 3.89 9.23 9.91
N THR A 73 4.40 8.54 10.92
CA THR A 73 5.78 8.06 11.01
C THR A 73 5.83 6.55 11.20
N ASP A 74 7.01 6.00 11.24
CA ASP A 74 7.28 4.59 11.59
C ASP A 74 6.83 4.21 13.01
N GLN A 75 6.61 5.18 13.90
CA GLN A 75 6.14 4.96 15.27
C GLN A 75 4.61 4.85 15.37
N ASP A 76 3.90 5.29 14.34
CA ASP A 76 2.43 5.27 14.34
C ASP A 76 1.88 3.88 14.02
N TRP A 77 0.74 3.57 14.62
CA TRP A 77 0.00 2.34 14.37
C TRP A 77 -1.49 2.64 14.18
N THR A 78 -2.10 1.88 13.29
CA THR A 78 -3.56 1.84 13.18
C THR A 78 -4.16 1.29 14.47
N ASP A 79 -5.17 1.98 14.97
CA ASP A 79 -5.93 1.60 16.16
C ASP A 79 -7.03 0.61 15.80
N LEU A 80 -6.83 -0.65 16.17
CA LEU A 80 -7.77 -1.74 15.88
C LEU A 80 -9.09 -1.65 16.68
N THR A 81 -9.21 -0.73 17.64
CA THR A 81 -10.47 -0.50 18.36
C THR A 81 -11.46 0.35 17.57
N ARG A 82 -11.02 0.99 16.50
CA ARG A 82 -11.87 1.76 15.60
C ARG A 82 -12.86 0.85 14.85
N THR A 83 -14.09 1.28 14.75
CA THR A 83 -15.19 0.54 14.09
C THR A 83 -15.34 0.87 12.60
N ASP A 84 -14.61 1.88 12.11
CA ASP A 84 -14.66 2.38 10.73
C ASP A 84 -13.53 1.82 9.84
N LEU A 85 -12.75 0.87 10.34
CA LEU A 85 -11.67 0.23 9.59
C LEU A 85 -12.19 -0.82 8.60
N SER A 86 -11.66 -0.79 7.38
CA SER A 86 -11.92 -1.87 6.41
C SER A 86 -11.23 -3.18 6.83
N PRO A 87 -11.74 -4.35 6.40
CA PRO A 87 -11.09 -5.64 6.61
C PRO A 87 -9.62 -5.67 6.17
N TYR A 88 -9.30 -5.01 5.05
CA TYR A 88 -7.93 -4.87 4.55
C TYR A 88 -7.02 -4.12 5.54
N VAL A 89 -7.46 -2.97 6.06
CA VAL A 89 -6.69 -2.18 7.03
C VAL A 89 -6.41 -2.98 8.29
N LYS A 90 -7.43 -3.68 8.81
CA LYS A 90 -7.27 -4.59 9.96
C LYS A 90 -6.28 -5.71 9.65
N SER A 91 -6.39 -6.36 8.47
CA SER A 91 -5.53 -7.48 8.09
C SER A 91 -4.05 -7.10 8.05
N LYS A 92 -3.73 -5.94 7.45
CA LYS A 92 -2.35 -5.44 7.38
C LYS A 92 -1.80 -5.13 8.76
N THR A 93 -2.60 -4.49 9.62
CA THR A 93 -2.19 -4.15 10.99
C THR A 93 -1.95 -5.40 11.84
N VAL A 94 -2.87 -6.38 11.78
CA VAL A 94 -2.76 -7.64 12.54
C VAL A 94 -1.57 -8.46 12.05
N ALA A 95 -1.36 -8.56 10.73
CA ALA A 95 -0.25 -9.33 10.17
C ALA A 95 1.10 -8.71 10.54
N GLU A 96 1.24 -7.38 10.43
CA GLU A 96 2.49 -6.69 10.76
C GLU A 96 2.81 -6.79 12.25
N ARG A 97 1.84 -6.56 13.16
CA ARG A 97 2.04 -6.75 14.60
C ARG A 97 2.47 -8.17 14.93
N ALA A 98 1.79 -9.17 14.36
CA ALA A 98 2.16 -10.56 14.56
C ALA A 98 3.57 -10.90 14.03
N ALA A 99 4.02 -10.25 12.95
CA ALA A 99 5.37 -10.39 12.45
C ALA A 99 6.40 -9.85 13.44
N TRP A 100 6.17 -8.66 14.00
CA TRP A 100 7.05 -8.04 15.00
C TRP A 100 7.11 -8.86 16.29
N ASP A 101 5.96 -9.32 16.80
CA ASP A 101 5.90 -10.18 18.00
C ASP A 101 6.71 -11.48 17.78
N TYR A 102 6.53 -12.11 16.62
CA TYR A 102 7.27 -13.31 16.26
C TYR A 102 8.77 -13.06 16.14
N ALA A 103 9.17 -12.00 15.47
CA ALA A 103 10.57 -11.64 15.26
C ALA A 103 11.29 -11.38 16.59
N GLN A 104 10.65 -10.65 17.50
CA GLN A 104 11.19 -10.40 18.84
C GLN A 104 11.37 -11.70 19.64
N ALA A 105 10.37 -12.60 19.62
CA ALA A 105 10.41 -13.86 20.34
C ALA A 105 11.46 -14.84 19.79
N ASN A 106 11.86 -14.71 18.53
CA ASN A 106 12.78 -15.64 17.84
C ASN A 106 14.12 -15.00 17.42
N ASN A 107 14.40 -13.79 17.89
CA ASN A 107 15.62 -13.04 17.60
C ASN A 107 15.90 -12.92 16.09
N LEU A 108 14.85 -12.63 15.30
CA LEU A 108 14.90 -12.50 13.85
C LEU A 108 15.11 -11.03 13.46
N GLU A 109 16.01 -10.76 12.53
CA GLU A 109 16.20 -9.43 11.96
C GLU A 109 15.07 -9.08 10.99
N LEU A 110 13.91 -8.69 11.53
CA LEU A 110 12.78 -8.26 10.74
C LEU A 110 12.95 -6.82 10.26
N VAL A 111 12.55 -6.57 9.03
CA VAL A 111 12.33 -5.23 8.48
C VAL A 111 10.94 -5.20 7.84
N THR A 112 10.18 -4.13 8.05
CA THR A 112 8.96 -3.94 7.28
C THR A 112 9.10 -2.77 6.32
N VAL A 113 8.66 -2.96 5.09
CA VAL A 113 8.43 -1.90 4.11
C VAL A 113 6.93 -1.67 4.05
N ASN A 114 6.50 -0.43 4.27
CA ASN A 114 5.10 -0.04 4.35
C ASN A 114 4.74 0.87 3.16
N PRO A 115 4.43 0.31 1.97
CA PRO A 115 4.10 1.10 0.80
C PRO A 115 2.76 1.83 0.96
N ALA A 116 2.69 3.02 0.36
CA ALA A 116 1.46 3.76 0.09
C ALA A 116 0.77 3.24 -1.19
N LEU A 117 0.03 4.08 -1.91
CA LEU A 117 -0.56 3.70 -3.19
C LEU A 117 0.56 3.47 -4.21
N VAL A 118 0.79 2.21 -4.56
CA VAL A 118 1.85 1.82 -5.49
C VAL A 118 1.39 2.00 -6.92
N LEU A 119 1.97 2.97 -7.61
CA LEU A 119 1.76 3.22 -9.03
C LEU A 119 3.06 2.96 -9.80
N GLY A 120 3.09 3.32 -11.08
CA GLY A 120 4.24 3.06 -11.95
C GLY A 120 3.90 2.03 -13.02
N PRO A 121 4.87 1.64 -13.87
CA PRO A 121 4.58 0.82 -15.03
C PRO A 121 4.16 -0.59 -14.66
N ALA A 122 3.04 -1.06 -15.27
CA ALA A 122 2.69 -2.47 -15.29
C ALA A 122 3.67 -3.22 -16.21
N LEU A 123 4.04 -4.44 -15.83
CA LEU A 123 4.91 -5.31 -16.63
C LEU A 123 4.10 -6.25 -17.54
N GLU A 124 2.85 -6.50 -17.18
CA GLU A 124 1.93 -7.39 -17.88
C GLU A 124 0.48 -6.94 -17.72
N ALA A 125 -0.43 -7.57 -18.46
CA ALA A 125 -1.85 -7.21 -18.42
C ALA A 125 -2.56 -7.59 -17.11
N ASP A 126 -2.02 -8.49 -16.32
CA ASP A 126 -2.49 -8.81 -14.98
C ASP A 126 -1.90 -7.80 -13.98
N TYR A 127 -2.47 -6.61 -13.97
CA TYR A 127 -2.04 -5.51 -13.12
C TYR A 127 -2.71 -5.55 -11.73
N GLY A 128 -1.97 -5.09 -10.72
CA GLY A 128 -2.45 -5.09 -9.34
C GLY A 128 -3.54 -4.06 -9.03
N SER A 129 -4.23 -4.23 -7.91
CA SER A 129 -5.37 -3.42 -7.45
C SER A 129 -5.08 -1.90 -7.36
N SER A 130 -3.83 -1.48 -7.18
CA SER A 130 -3.48 -0.06 -7.15
C SER A 130 -3.58 0.60 -8.53
N LEU A 131 -3.21 -0.11 -9.60
CA LEU A 131 -3.36 0.38 -10.97
C LEU A 131 -4.82 0.36 -11.44
N GLU A 132 -5.68 -0.44 -10.82
CA GLU A 132 -7.12 -0.40 -11.04
C GLU A 132 -7.69 1.02 -10.85
N ALA A 133 -7.18 1.79 -9.89
CA ALA A 133 -7.57 3.18 -9.70
C ALA A 133 -7.27 4.06 -10.94
N LEU A 134 -6.12 3.85 -11.59
CA LEU A 134 -5.81 4.53 -12.87
C LEU A 134 -6.69 4.03 -14.01
N TYR A 135 -6.91 2.73 -14.11
CA TYR A 135 -7.79 2.12 -15.11
C TYR A 135 -9.20 2.72 -15.04
N LEU A 136 -9.79 2.77 -13.85
CA LEU A 136 -11.13 3.33 -13.63
C LEU A 136 -11.20 4.83 -13.96
N LEU A 137 -10.12 5.59 -13.70
CA LEU A 137 -10.02 6.98 -14.15
C LEU A 137 -9.95 7.08 -15.68
N MET A 138 -9.13 6.25 -16.32
CA MET A 138 -8.88 6.31 -17.76
C MET A 138 -10.08 5.86 -18.60
N THR A 139 -10.85 4.92 -18.09
CA THR A 139 -12.10 4.44 -18.71
C THR A 139 -13.31 5.34 -18.44
N GLY A 140 -13.17 6.33 -17.56
CA GLY A 140 -14.28 7.22 -17.17
C GLY A 140 -15.37 6.54 -16.37
N ALA A 141 -15.03 5.49 -15.61
CA ALA A 141 -15.96 4.75 -14.75
C ALA A 141 -16.63 5.64 -13.69
N TYR A 142 -15.95 6.70 -13.26
CA TYR A 142 -16.48 7.68 -12.33
C TYR A 142 -16.83 8.98 -13.07
N PRO A 143 -18.08 9.47 -13.00
CA PRO A 143 -18.45 10.76 -13.64
C PRO A 143 -17.86 11.97 -12.90
N ILE A 144 -17.62 11.84 -11.61
CA ILE A 144 -17.10 12.88 -10.72
C ILE A 144 -16.32 12.23 -9.58
N LEU A 145 -15.26 12.87 -9.10
CA LEU A 145 -14.31 12.27 -8.17
C LEU A 145 -14.52 12.75 -6.73
N PRO A 146 -14.52 11.83 -5.74
CA PRO A 146 -14.56 12.23 -4.33
C PRO A 146 -13.26 12.95 -3.95
N LYS A 147 -13.32 13.82 -2.93
CA LYS A 147 -12.13 14.49 -2.37
C LYS A 147 -11.32 13.52 -1.50
N LEU A 148 -10.69 12.55 -2.13
CA LEU A 148 -9.77 11.60 -1.49
C LEU A 148 -8.34 11.98 -1.81
N GLY A 149 -7.45 11.77 -0.84
CA GLY A 149 -6.03 12.02 -0.99
C GLY A 149 -5.23 10.74 -0.76
N PHE A 150 -4.15 10.57 -1.53
CA PHE A 150 -3.27 9.41 -1.47
C PHE A 150 -1.82 9.85 -1.40
N GLU A 151 -1.07 9.25 -0.51
CA GLU A 151 0.37 9.16 -0.68
C GLU A 151 0.68 8.13 -1.76
N ILE A 152 1.67 8.42 -2.60
CA ILE A 152 1.99 7.62 -3.78
C ILE A 152 3.46 7.18 -3.71
N VAL A 153 3.74 6.03 -4.27
CA VAL A 153 5.10 5.55 -4.51
C VAL A 153 5.18 4.81 -5.85
N ASP A 154 6.33 4.91 -6.50
CA ASP A 154 6.61 4.15 -7.72
C ASP A 154 7.00 2.70 -7.38
N VAL A 155 6.44 1.73 -8.10
CA VAL A 155 6.72 0.29 -7.89
C VAL A 155 8.21 -0.06 -7.99
N ARG A 156 8.95 0.65 -8.87
CA ARG A 156 10.41 0.48 -9.02
C ARG A 156 11.15 0.91 -7.76
N ASP A 157 10.66 1.94 -7.09
CA ASP A 157 11.27 2.46 -5.87
C ASP A 157 10.86 1.63 -4.64
N VAL A 158 9.68 1.01 -4.67
CA VAL A 158 9.31 -0.04 -3.69
C VAL A 158 10.31 -1.19 -3.78
N ALA A 159 10.63 -1.68 -4.97
CA ALA A 159 11.61 -2.76 -5.17
C ALA A 159 13.02 -2.35 -4.69
N VAL A 160 13.44 -1.11 -4.99
CA VAL A 160 14.73 -0.57 -4.49
C VAL A 160 14.76 -0.53 -2.97
N LEU A 161 13.68 -0.08 -2.31
CA LEU A 161 13.63 -0.02 -0.85
C LEU A 161 13.67 -1.42 -0.21
N HIS A 162 13.00 -2.42 -0.81
CA HIS A 162 13.12 -3.81 -0.36
C HIS A 162 14.55 -4.32 -0.43
N ARG A 163 15.27 -4.02 -1.53
CA ARG A 163 16.68 -4.39 -1.69
C ARG A 163 17.55 -3.70 -0.63
N LEU A 164 17.39 -2.40 -0.42
CA LEU A 164 18.11 -1.67 0.62
C LEU A 164 17.82 -2.23 2.02
N ALA A 165 16.56 -2.50 2.34
CA ALA A 165 16.13 -3.10 3.59
C ALA A 165 16.77 -4.49 3.83
N LEU A 166 17.07 -5.21 2.75
CA LEU A 166 17.74 -6.50 2.81
C LEU A 166 19.25 -6.36 3.01
N GLU A 167 19.89 -5.47 2.25
CA GLU A 167 21.34 -5.34 2.13
C GLU A 167 21.98 -4.48 3.25
N ARG A 168 21.24 -3.52 3.80
CA ARG A 168 21.77 -2.57 4.78
C ARG A 168 21.75 -3.16 6.20
N PRO A 169 22.88 -3.27 6.90
CA PRO A 169 22.90 -3.76 8.28
C PRO A 169 22.05 -2.93 9.24
N GLU A 170 22.05 -1.60 9.06
CA GLU A 170 21.29 -0.65 9.86
C GLU A 170 19.78 -0.74 9.69
N ALA A 171 19.31 -1.48 8.67
CA ALA A 171 17.89 -1.69 8.44
C ALA A 171 17.23 -2.70 9.40
N ALA A 172 18.04 -3.51 10.09
CA ALA A 172 17.52 -4.50 11.04
C ALA A 172 16.64 -3.86 12.12
N GLY A 173 15.44 -4.42 12.33
CA GLY A 173 14.50 -3.94 13.34
C GLY A 173 13.78 -2.64 12.97
N GLN A 174 13.82 -2.20 11.71
CA GLN A 174 13.22 -0.94 11.28
C GLN A 174 11.92 -1.13 10.48
N ARG A 175 11.05 -0.12 10.58
CA ARG A 175 9.85 0.05 9.75
C ARG A 175 10.11 1.17 8.75
N TYR A 176 10.08 0.89 7.47
CA TYR A 176 10.30 1.91 6.44
C TYR A 176 9.00 2.31 5.77
N MET A 177 8.63 3.56 5.99
CA MET A 177 7.50 4.19 5.28
C MET A 177 7.90 4.43 3.83
N CYS A 178 7.14 3.84 2.90
CA CYS A 178 7.46 3.82 1.47
C CYS A 178 6.44 4.65 0.69
N ALA A 179 6.63 5.97 0.71
CA ALA A 179 5.78 6.97 0.06
C ALA A 179 6.61 8.17 -0.40
N ASN A 180 6.25 8.78 -1.52
CA ASN A 180 6.95 9.98 -2.01
C ASN A 180 6.02 10.94 -2.76
N GLY A 181 5.04 11.46 -2.07
CA GLY A 181 4.22 12.58 -2.52
C GLY A 181 2.71 12.35 -2.44
N PHE A 182 2.07 13.26 -1.74
CA PHE A 182 0.61 13.30 -1.60
C PHE A 182 -0.03 13.91 -2.85
N ARG A 183 -1.12 13.26 -3.35
CA ARG A 183 -1.97 13.79 -4.42
C ARG A 183 -3.43 13.60 -4.08
N TRP A 184 -4.26 14.61 -4.39
CA TRP A 184 -5.70 14.42 -4.45
C TRP A 184 -6.06 13.56 -5.66
N PHE A 185 -7.13 12.77 -5.55
CA PHE A 185 -7.60 11.91 -6.64
C PHE A 185 -7.90 12.71 -7.92
N VAL A 186 -8.43 13.92 -7.77
CA VAL A 186 -8.65 14.84 -8.87
C VAL A 186 -7.34 15.31 -9.53
N ASP A 187 -6.26 15.43 -8.77
CA ASP A 187 -4.96 15.85 -9.35
C ASP A 187 -4.28 14.68 -10.07
N ILE A 188 -4.43 13.45 -9.54
CA ILE A 188 -4.05 12.23 -10.28
C ILE A 188 -4.78 12.20 -11.64
N ALA A 189 -6.10 12.42 -11.63
CA ALA A 189 -6.90 12.45 -12.85
C ALA A 189 -6.46 13.54 -13.83
N LYS A 190 -6.12 14.75 -13.34
CA LYS A 190 -5.61 15.84 -14.19
C LYS A 190 -4.25 15.48 -14.81
N THR A 191 -3.35 14.83 -14.07
CA THR A 191 -2.06 14.36 -14.58
C THR A 191 -2.28 13.35 -15.71
N VAL A 192 -3.16 12.37 -15.51
CA VAL A 192 -3.54 11.38 -16.53
C VAL A 192 -4.18 12.06 -17.76
N LYS A 193 -5.14 12.98 -17.55
CA LYS A 193 -5.82 13.72 -18.63
C LYS A 193 -4.85 14.57 -19.45
N GLY A 194 -3.86 15.18 -18.80
CA GLY A 194 -2.83 15.97 -19.48
C GLY A 194 -1.95 15.12 -20.40
N GLN A 195 -1.67 13.88 -20.03
CA GLN A 195 -0.90 12.93 -20.84
C GLN A 195 -1.73 12.25 -21.93
N HIS A 196 -3.00 11.96 -21.64
CA HIS A 196 -3.94 11.25 -22.54
C HIS A 196 -5.22 12.07 -22.77
N PRO A 197 -5.13 13.21 -23.50
CA PRO A 197 -6.27 14.13 -23.67
C PRO A 197 -7.44 13.52 -24.42
N GLN A 198 -7.22 12.44 -25.18
CA GLN A 198 -8.25 11.70 -25.92
C GLN A 198 -9.16 10.86 -25.01
N LEU A 199 -8.70 10.47 -23.82
CA LEU A 199 -9.47 9.65 -22.89
C LEU A 199 -10.51 10.50 -22.14
N LYS A 200 -11.62 9.88 -21.71
CA LYS A 200 -12.71 10.53 -20.97
C LYS A 200 -12.43 10.58 -19.45
N VAL A 201 -11.24 11.04 -19.08
CA VAL A 201 -10.85 11.14 -17.67
C VAL A 201 -11.63 12.25 -16.98
N PRO A 202 -12.36 11.98 -15.87
CA PRO A 202 -13.07 12.99 -15.10
C PRO A 202 -12.08 13.88 -14.33
N THR A 203 -12.29 15.19 -14.36
CA THR A 203 -11.42 16.16 -13.65
C THR A 203 -12.19 17.05 -12.68
N SER A 204 -13.47 16.75 -12.46
CA SER A 204 -14.33 17.48 -11.55
C SER A 204 -14.37 16.81 -10.18
N GLN A 205 -14.26 17.61 -9.12
CA GLN A 205 -14.30 17.13 -7.74
C GLN A 205 -15.73 17.20 -7.19
N MET A 206 -16.18 16.10 -6.59
CA MET A 206 -17.45 16.01 -5.90
C MET A 206 -17.41 16.81 -4.58
N PRO A 207 -18.40 17.66 -4.29
CA PRO A 207 -18.56 18.24 -2.97
C PRO A 207 -18.72 17.16 -1.88
N ASN A 208 -18.10 17.35 -0.72
CA ASN A 208 -18.07 16.34 0.34
C ASN A 208 -19.48 15.93 0.81
N TRP A 209 -20.43 16.85 0.86
CA TRP A 209 -21.82 16.56 1.27
C TRP A 209 -22.53 15.59 0.31
N ILE A 210 -22.25 15.67 -1.00
CA ILE A 210 -22.78 14.72 -1.99
C ILE A 210 -22.15 13.34 -1.77
N ALA A 211 -20.82 13.28 -1.55
CA ALA A 211 -20.14 12.02 -1.27
C ALA A 211 -20.68 11.35 0.01
N SER A 212 -20.97 12.13 1.05
CA SER A 212 -21.56 11.62 2.29
C SER A 212 -22.95 11.01 2.07
N ILE A 213 -23.79 11.66 1.27
CA ILE A 213 -25.12 11.11 0.91
C ILE A 213 -24.96 9.85 0.06
N ALA A 214 -24.11 9.88 -0.96
CA ALA A 214 -23.86 8.72 -1.82
C ALA A 214 -23.34 7.49 -1.02
N GLY A 215 -22.50 7.71 0.01
CA GLY A 215 -22.01 6.65 0.88
C GLY A 215 -23.06 5.97 1.77
N ILE A 216 -24.28 6.56 1.90
CA ILE A 216 -25.41 5.91 2.56
C ILE A 216 -25.95 4.77 1.68
N PHE A 217 -25.94 4.95 0.36
CA PHE A 217 -26.55 4.04 -0.61
C PHE A 217 -25.54 3.14 -1.33
N LEU A 218 -24.28 3.57 -1.42
CA LEU A 218 -23.21 2.87 -2.16
C LEU A 218 -22.14 2.36 -1.20
N LYS A 219 -22.08 1.04 -0.99
CA LYS A 219 -21.10 0.38 -0.11
C LYS A 219 -19.66 0.70 -0.51
N GLU A 220 -19.41 0.84 -1.81
CA GLU A 220 -18.09 1.16 -2.39
C GLU A 220 -17.58 2.54 -1.96
N ILE A 221 -18.49 3.51 -1.79
CA ILE A 221 -18.13 4.86 -1.33
C ILE A 221 -18.02 4.91 0.19
N LYS A 222 -18.85 4.14 0.91
CA LYS A 222 -18.90 4.13 2.37
C LYS A 222 -17.55 3.90 3.02
N GLN A 223 -16.73 2.99 2.48
CA GLN A 223 -15.41 2.65 3.03
C GLN A 223 -14.41 3.82 2.97
N PHE A 224 -14.62 4.79 2.09
CA PHE A 224 -13.75 5.96 1.92
C PHE A 224 -14.23 7.21 2.66
N LEU A 225 -15.45 7.18 3.22
CA LEU A 225 -15.99 8.34 3.94
C LEU A 225 -15.10 8.81 5.11
N PRO A 226 -14.46 7.90 5.88
CA PRO A 226 -13.55 8.31 6.94
C PRO A 226 -12.36 9.15 6.45
N ASP A 227 -11.96 9.00 5.19
CA ASP A 227 -10.79 9.68 4.61
C ASP A 227 -11.16 10.89 3.75
N LEU A 228 -12.44 11.18 3.62
CA LEU A 228 -12.94 12.24 2.74
C LEU A 228 -12.46 13.63 3.20
N GLY A 229 -11.69 14.30 2.33
CA GLY A 229 -11.15 15.64 2.60
C GLY A 229 -9.98 15.67 3.58
N ARG A 230 -9.48 14.53 4.04
CA ARG A 230 -8.36 14.43 4.97
C ARG A 230 -7.02 14.40 4.25
N ILE A 231 -6.01 15.01 4.87
CA ILE A 231 -4.63 14.99 4.39
C ILE A 231 -3.82 14.10 5.34
N LYS A 232 -3.41 12.95 4.84
CA LYS A 232 -2.55 12.02 5.55
C LYS A 232 -1.23 11.94 4.82
N LYS A 233 -0.18 12.53 5.38
CA LYS A 233 1.19 12.51 4.84
C LYS A 233 2.01 11.45 5.55
N ILE A 234 3.03 10.98 4.88
CA ILE A 234 3.96 9.97 5.40
C ILE A 234 5.36 10.59 5.53
N ASP A 235 5.99 10.39 6.66
CA ASP A 235 7.40 10.69 6.86
C ASP A 235 8.25 9.51 6.37
N ASN A 236 8.96 9.71 5.28
CA ASN A 236 9.86 8.74 4.68
C ASN A 236 11.35 8.99 5.02
N THR A 237 11.62 9.91 5.95
CA THR A 237 13.00 10.27 6.34
C THR A 237 13.86 9.06 6.70
N PRO A 238 13.39 8.06 7.46
CA PRO A 238 14.17 6.85 7.73
C PRO A 238 14.56 6.08 6.47
N ALA A 239 13.68 6.00 5.47
CA ALA A 239 14.00 5.34 4.20
C ALA A 239 15.04 6.12 3.40
N LEU A 240 14.95 7.44 3.37
CA LEU A 240 15.96 8.30 2.72
C LEU A 240 17.34 8.14 3.37
N SER A 241 17.41 7.96 4.69
CA SER A 241 18.67 7.86 5.44
C SER A 241 19.51 6.62 5.07
N ILE A 242 18.87 5.55 4.57
CA ILE A 242 19.58 4.35 4.07
C ILE A 242 19.90 4.40 2.57
N GLY A 243 19.73 5.57 1.94
CA GLY A 243 20.08 5.81 0.55
C GLY A 243 18.95 5.56 -0.44
N TRP A 244 17.69 5.48 0.02
CA TRP A 244 16.54 5.41 -0.88
C TRP A 244 16.32 6.75 -1.58
N GLN A 245 16.15 6.73 -2.90
CA GLN A 245 15.97 7.90 -3.75
C GLN A 245 14.75 7.70 -4.66
N PRO A 246 13.54 7.94 -4.15
CA PRO A 246 12.32 7.68 -4.90
C PRO A 246 12.04 8.73 -5.97
N ARG A 247 11.40 8.30 -7.06
CA ARG A 247 10.81 9.14 -8.09
C ARG A 247 9.65 9.95 -7.51
N ASP A 248 9.38 11.09 -8.14
CA ASP A 248 8.19 11.88 -7.78
C ASP A 248 6.88 11.17 -8.14
N ALA A 249 5.81 11.51 -7.41
CA ALA A 249 4.49 10.90 -7.58
C ALA A 249 3.92 11.08 -9.00
N ASP A 250 4.18 12.21 -9.66
CA ASP A 250 3.64 12.47 -11.00
C ASP A 250 4.32 11.58 -12.05
N THR A 251 5.59 11.21 -11.85
CA THR A 251 6.29 10.23 -12.67
C THR A 251 5.64 8.85 -12.53
N ALA A 252 5.36 8.41 -11.29
CA ALA A 252 4.68 7.13 -11.05
C ALA A 252 3.27 7.09 -11.70
N ILE A 253 2.51 8.19 -11.60
CA ILE A 253 1.19 8.31 -12.23
C ILE A 253 1.31 8.23 -13.75
N ARG A 254 2.20 9.02 -14.36
CA ARG A 254 2.37 9.07 -15.82
C ARG A 254 2.84 7.74 -16.40
N ASP A 255 3.83 7.11 -15.76
CA ASP A 255 4.37 5.84 -16.25
C ASP A 255 3.35 4.70 -16.08
N GLY A 256 2.59 4.70 -14.99
CA GLY A 256 1.48 3.77 -14.78
C GLY A 256 0.40 3.92 -15.85
N ALA A 257 -0.09 5.14 -16.09
CA ALA A 257 -1.09 5.39 -17.12
C ALA A 257 -0.60 5.01 -18.52
N ARG A 258 0.66 5.34 -18.86
CA ARG A 258 1.28 4.96 -20.14
C ARG A 258 1.31 3.45 -20.33
N SER A 259 1.73 2.71 -19.29
CA SER A 259 1.83 1.25 -19.39
C SER A 259 0.49 0.56 -19.64
N LEU A 260 -0.62 1.09 -19.08
CA LEU A 260 -1.96 0.57 -19.36
C LEU A 260 -2.37 0.76 -20.83
N VAL A 261 -1.97 1.88 -21.45
CA VAL A 261 -2.18 2.11 -22.90
C VAL A 261 -1.27 1.20 -23.74
N ASP A 262 0.02 1.10 -23.40
CA ASP A 262 0.99 0.30 -24.15
C ASP A 262 0.64 -1.20 -24.13
N LEU A 263 0.09 -1.68 -23.02
CA LEU A 263 -0.43 -3.04 -22.86
C LEU A 263 -1.84 -3.24 -23.47
N LYS A 264 -2.43 -2.20 -24.06
CA LYS A 264 -3.78 -2.22 -24.66
C LYS A 264 -4.90 -2.61 -23.66
N ILE A 265 -4.75 -2.21 -22.43
CA ILE A 265 -5.75 -2.41 -21.36
C ILE A 265 -6.80 -1.28 -21.42
N VAL A 266 -6.38 -0.08 -21.87
CA VAL A 266 -7.22 1.10 -22.09
C VAL A 266 -7.05 1.63 -23.51
#